data_015e1974de46ed324ba80d1e9bc508c8
#
_entry.id   015e1974de46ed324ba80d1e9bc508c8
#
_cell.length_a   1.000
_cell.length_b   1.000
_cell.length_c   1.000
_cell.angle_alpha   90.00
_cell.angle_beta   90.00
_cell.angle_gamma   90.00
#
_symmetry.space_group_name_H-M   'P 1'
#
loop_
_entity.id
_entity.type
_entity.pdbx_description
1 polymer ?
#
loop_
_entity_poly.entity_id
_entity_poly.type
_entity_poly.pdbx_seq_one_letter_code
_entity_poly.pdbx_strand_id
1 'polypeptide(L)'
;TGEEYQTRFGIYLSNSRLVKEHNSRNNKFTVSMNKFAALTPEEYRSLLGFKMDIKKNKATKTQRRSNADSLDWREKGVVNPIKDQSSCGSCWAFSSIQAVESSNAIATGKLQRFSEQNLVDCVTSCSGCAGGLIDPAYDYVISEQNGQFVLEDDYKYTASEGTCKFAQYTAVGSISKY
;
A
#
# COMPACT_ATOMS: atom_id res chain seq x y z
N THR A 1 -19.02 2.72 -25.03
CA THR A 1 -20.25 3.23 -25.65
C THR A 1 -20.36 4.74 -25.45
N GLY A 2 -21.15 5.46 -26.30
CA GLY A 2 -21.36 6.90 -26.15
C GLY A 2 -22.01 7.28 -24.81
N GLU A 3 -22.89 6.45 -24.27
CA GLU A 3 -23.56 6.65 -22.99
C GLU A 3 -22.57 6.58 -21.82
N GLU A 4 -21.68 5.60 -21.81
CA GLU A 4 -20.62 5.47 -20.80
C GLU A 4 -19.70 6.70 -20.82
N TYR A 5 -19.30 7.16 -22.03
CA TYR A 5 -18.49 8.36 -22.14
C TYR A 5 -19.19 9.58 -21.52
N GLN A 6 -20.49 9.78 -21.78
CA GLN A 6 -21.26 10.89 -21.21
C GLN A 6 -21.31 10.81 -19.69
N THR A 7 -21.52 9.61 -19.15
CA THR A 7 -21.52 9.36 -17.69
C THR A 7 -20.17 9.71 -17.07
N ARG A 8 -19.07 9.18 -17.63
CA ARG A 8 -17.70 9.43 -17.17
C ARG A 8 -17.33 10.91 -17.27
N PHE A 9 -17.68 11.54 -18.37
CA PHE A 9 -17.44 12.96 -18.56
C PHE A 9 -18.21 13.84 -17.55
N GLY A 10 -19.45 13.49 -17.24
CA GLY A 10 -20.23 14.17 -16.21
C GLY A 10 -19.60 14.09 -14.82
N ILE A 11 -19.11 12.88 -14.41
CA ILE A 11 -18.40 12.67 -13.15
C ILE A 11 -17.09 13.49 -13.14
N TYR A 12 -16.31 13.45 -14.21
CA TYR A 12 -15.08 14.19 -14.34
C TYR A 12 -15.30 15.70 -14.19
N LEU A 13 -16.31 16.26 -14.88
CA LEU A 13 -16.66 17.69 -14.75
C LEU A 13 -17.07 18.08 -13.34
N SER A 14 -17.86 17.24 -12.67
CA SER A 14 -18.25 17.46 -11.28
C SER A 14 -17.03 17.52 -10.36
N ASN A 15 -16.14 16.55 -10.46
CA ASN A 15 -14.91 16.51 -9.67
C ASN A 15 -13.97 17.68 -10.01
N SER A 16 -13.88 18.09 -11.27
CA SER A 16 -13.10 19.28 -11.68
C SER A 16 -13.60 20.56 -11.02
N ARG A 17 -14.93 20.71 -10.87
CA ARG A 17 -15.52 21.86 -10.16
C ARG A 17 -15.14 21.84 -8.68
N LEU A 18 -15.25 20.67 -8.02
CA LEU A 18 -14.87 20.50 -6.61
C LEU A 18 -13.39 20.84 -6.38
N VAL A 19 -12.50 20.38 -7.26
CA VAL A 19 -11.06 20.70 -7.20
C VAL A 19 -10.83 22.19 -7.31
N LYS A 20 -11.46 22.88 -8.29
CA LYS A 20 -11.34 24.33 -8.45
C LYS A 20 -11.87 25.09 -7.23
N GLU A 21 -13.05 24.70 -6.73
CA GLU A 21 -13.63 25.31 -5.54
C GLU A 21 -12.76 25.13 -4.32
N HIS A 22 -12.25 23.91 -4.06
CA HIS A 22 -11.34 23.65 -2.95
C HIS A 22 -10.09 24.52 -3.02
N ASN A 23 -9.44 24.57 -4.19
CA ASN A 23 -8.19 25.29 -4.38
C ASN A 23 -8.35 26.82 -4.38
N SER A 24 -9.56 27.34 -4.64
CA SER A 24 -9.86 28.76 -4.52
C SER A 24 -10.02 29.24 -3.07
N ARG A 25 -10.21 28.33 -2.13
CA ARG A 25 -10.26 28.61 -0.70
C ARG A 25 -8.85 28.67 -0.14
N ASN A 26 -8.62 29.45 0.90
CA ASN A 26 -7.31 29.53 1.58
C ASN A 26 -7.09 28.28 2.49
N ASN A 27 -7.06 27.11 1.89
CA ASN A 27 -6.84 25.84 2.56
C ASN A 27 -5.35 25.57 2.79
N LYS A 28 -5.03 24.75 3.80
CA LYS A 28 -3.65 24.34 4.10
C LYS A 28 -3.05 23.36 3.07
N PHE A 29 -3.83 22.88 2.13
CA PHE A 29 -3.41 21.94 1.09
C PHE A 29 -4.21 22.19 -0.19
N THR A 30 -3.67 21.76 -1.31
CA THR A 30 -4.32 21.77 -2.62
C THR A 30 -4.66 20.34 -3.07
N VAL A 31 -5.62 20.22 -3.97
CA VAL A 31 -6.02 18.96 -4.58
C VAL A 31 -5.95 19.07 -6.11
N SER A 32 -5.82 17.95 -6.79
CA SER A 32 -5.75 17.91 -8.26
C SER A 32 -6.53 16.72 -8.82
N MET A 33 -6.86 16.81 -10.11
CA MET A 33 -7.45 15.69 -10.85
C MET A 33 -6.43 14.56 -10.97
N ASN A 34 -6.89 13.31 -10.89
CA ASN A 34 -6.07 12.12 -11.02
C ASN A 34 -6.78 11.03 -11.85
N LYS A 35 -6.17 9.86 -12.01
CA LYS A 35 -6.72 8.75 -12.78
C LYS A 35 -8.07 8.22 -12.30
N PHE A 36 -8.47 8.52 -11.08
CA PHE A 36 -9.76 8.11 -10.49
C PHE A 36 -10.87 9.16 -10.65
N ALA A 37 -10.55 10.31 -11.26
CA ALA A 37 -11.46 11.45 -11.31
C ALA A 37 -12.74 11.21 -12.14
N ALA A 38 -12.82 10.13 -12.91
CA ALA A 38 -14.00 9.72 -13.67
C ALA A 38 -14.69 8.47 -13.11
N LEU A 39 -14.25 7.96 -11.94
CA LEU A 39 -14.89 6.82 -11.28
C LEU A 39 -16.11 7.24 -10.46
N THR A 40 -17.10 6.36 -10.36
CA THR A 40 -18.17 6.51 -9.37
C THR A 40 -17.64 6.25 -7.96
N PRO A 41 -18.34 6.71 -6.91
CA PRO A 41 -17.98 6.38 -5.53
C PRO A 41 -17.93 4.86 -5.26
N GLU A 42 -18.79 4.08 -5.89
CA GLU A 42 -18.85 2.62 -5.76
C GLU A 42 -17.62 1.96 -6.38
N GLU A 43 -17.25 2.37 -7.59
CA GLU A 43 -16.05 1.89 -8.28
C GLU A 43 -14.78 2.25 -7.50
N TYR A 44 -14.71 3.46 -6.98
CA TYR A 44 -13.57 3.87 -6.14
C TYR A 44 -13.51 3.04 -4.84
N ARG A 45 -14.65 2.79 -4.18
CA ARG A 45 -14.67 1.94 -2.98
C ARG A 45 -14.19 0.52 -3.22
N SER A 46 -14.41 -0.04 -4.42
CA SER A 46 -13.92 -1.39 -4.75
C SER A 46 -12.39 -1.51 -4.76
N LEU A 47 -11.69 -0.38 -4.91
CA LEU A 47 -10.23 -0.31 -4.84
C LEU A 47 -9.70 -0.20 -3.40
N LEU A 48 -10.58 0.04 -2.42
CA LEU A 48 -10.19 0.23 -1.03
C LEU A 48 -10.17 -1.13 -0.32
N GLY A 49 -8.99 -1.70 -0.16
CA GLY A 49 -8.79 -3.03 0.42
C GLY A 49 -8.60 -3.06 1.94
N PHE A 50 -8.78 -1.95 2.66
CA PHE A 50 -8.64 -1.93 4.11
C PHE A 50 -9.90 -2.45 4.80
N LYS A 51 -9.78 -3.55 5.56
CA LYS A 51 -10.86 -4.12 6.39
C LYS A 51 -10.53 -3.89 7.86
N MET A 52 -11.26 -2.96 8.50
CA MET A 52 -11.05 -2.68 9.92
C MET A 52 -11.57 -3.83 10.78
N ASP A 53 -10.67 -4.63 11.37
CA ASP A 53 -11.00 -5.49 12.50
C ASP A 53 -10.62 -4.74 13.79
N ILE A 54 -11.63 -4.41 14.61
CA ILE A 54 -11.47 -3.60 15.83
C ILE A 54 -10.94 -4.49 16.97
N LYS A 55 -9.88 -5.24 16.74
CA LYS A 55 -9.09 -5.76 17.85
C LYS A 55 -8.12 -4.65 18.26
N LYS A 56 -8.43 -4.01 19.39
CA LYS A 56 -7.57 -2.98 20.01
C LYS A 56 -6.22 -3.61 20.37
N ASN A 57 -5.27 -3.56 19.47
CA ASN A 57 -3.88 -3.81 19.83
C ASN A 57 -3.44 -2.67 20.77
N LYS A 58 -3.02 -3.03 21.99
CA LYS A 58 -2.43 -2.06 22.91
C LYS A 58 -1.11 -1.60 22.32
N ALA A 59 -1.09 -0.39 21.78
CA ALA A 59 0.15 0.24 21.36
C ALA A 59 1.12 0.28 22.55
N THR A 60 2.30 -0.27 22.37
CA THR A 60 3.38 -0.16 23.36
C THR A 60 3.82 1.28 23.40
N LYS A 61 3.73 1.93 24.56
CA LYS A 61 4.22 3.30 24.74
C LYS A 61 5.74 3.29 24.60
N THR A 62 6.25 3.75 23.46
CA THR A 62 7.67 4.04 23.31
C THR A 62 8.02 5.35 24.03
N GLN A 63 9.12 5.37 24.76
CA GLN A 63 9.63 6.61 25.37
C GLN A 63 9.96 7.62 24.26
N ARG A 64 9.37 8.82 24.33
CA ARG A 64 9.71 9.92 23.45
C ARG A 64 11.16 10.33 23.71
N ARG A 65 12.04 10.10 22.74
CA ARG A 65 13.34 10.77 22.70
C ARG A 65 13.14 12.16 22.07
N SER A 66 13.99 13.14 22.39
CA SER A 66 13.99 14.44 21.72
C SER A 66 14.30 14.19 20.24
N ASN A 67 13.35 14.52 19.38
CA ASN A 67 13.50 14.36 17.93
C ASN A 67 13.98 15.68 17.32
N ALA A 68 14.58 15.62 16.13
CA ALA A 68 14.80 16.78 15.30
C ALA A 68 13.44 17.47 15.00
N ASP A 69 13.46 18.80 14.76
CA ASP A 69 12.26 19.59 14.47
C ASP A 69 11.49 19.06 13.24
N SER A 70 12.21 18.49 12.29
CA SER A 70 11.63 17.78 11.12
C SER A 70 12.55 16.64 10.66
N LEU A 71 11.95 15.61 10.05
CA LEU A 71 12.66 14.49 9.44
C LEU A 71 11.88 13.98 8.23
N ASP A 72 12.52 14.03 7.05
CA ASP A 72 12.00 13.40 5.83
C ASP A 72 12.88 12.20 5.46
N TRP A 73 12.33 10.98 5.58
CA TRP A 73 13.04 9.74 5.26
C TRP A 73 13.32 9.58 3.76
N ARG A 74 12.63 10.31 2.89
CA ARG A 74 12.88 10.34 1.44
C ARG A 74 14.24 10.96 1.15
N GLU A 75 14.59 12.03 1.87
CA GLU A 75 15.90 12.70 1.76
C GLU A 75 17.05 11.81 2.25
N LYS A 76 16.73 10.78 3.07
CA LYS A 76 17.70 9.79 3.54
C LYS A 76 17.89 8.62 2.57
N GLY A 77 17.16 8.60 1.45
CA GLY A 77 17.27 7.54 0.45
C GLY A 77 16.78 6.17 0.92
N VAL A 78 15.90 6.11 1.92
CA VAL A 78 15.38 4.85 2.49
C VAL A 78 13.90 4.59 2.15
N VAL A 79 13.33 5.38 1.26
CA VAL A 79 11.93 5.24 0.81
C VAL A 79 11.90 5.02 -0.70
N ASN A 80 11.29 3.94 -1.14
CA ASN A 80 11.09 3.64 -2.55
C ASN A 80 10.09 4.63 -3.20
N PRO A 81 10.14 4.82 -4.53
CA PRO A 81 9.13 5.59 -5.25
C PRO A 81 7.71 5.09 -5.00
N ILE A 82 6.74 5.98 -5.20
CA ILE A 82 5.32 5.66 -5.09
C ILE A 82 4.97 4.54 -6.09
N LYS A 83 4.32 3.50 -5.58
CA LYS A 83 3.87 2.33 -6.35
C LYS A 83 2.39 2.45 -6.71
N ASP A 84 1.88 1.55 -7.56
CA ASP A 84 0.49 1.53 -8.02
C ASP A 84 -0.13 0.13 -7.82
N GLN A 85 -1.17 0.04 -6.98
CA GLN A 85 -1.93 -1.19 -6.76
C GLN A 85 -2.90 -1.53 -7.91
N SER A 86 -3.09 -0.63 -8.89
CA SER A 86 -4.01 -0.80 -10.01
C SER A 86 -5.45 -1.08 -9.56
N SER A 87 -6.11 -2.09 -10.14
CA SER A 87 -7.51 -2.45 -9.88
C SER A 87 -7.71 -3.48 -8.75
N CYS A 88 -6.67 -3.82 -8.01
CA CYS A 88 -6.73 -4.80 -6.91
C CYS A 88 -6.76 -4.07 -5.56
N GLY A 89 -7.61 -4.50 -4.63
CA GLY A 89 -7.73 -3.94 -3.27
C GLY A 89 -6.59 -4.39 -2.35
N SER A 90 -5.34 -4.27 -2.82
CA SER A 90 -4.11 -4.76 -2.16
C SER A 90 -3.34 -3.69 -1.39
N CYS A 91 -3.97 -2.56 -1.04
CA CYS A 91 -3.33 -1.48 -0.28
C CYS A 91 -2.67 -1.95 1.02
N TRP A 92 -3.23 -2.97 1.66
CA TRP A 92 -2.67 -3.63 2.83
C TRP A 92 -1.30 -4.27 2.54
N ALA A 93 -1.14 -4.94 1.39
CA ALA A 93 0.12 -5.55 0.96
C ALA A 93 1.16 -4.46 0.63
N PHE A 94 0.78 -3.41 -0.12
CA PHE A 94 1.67 -2.29 -0.44
C PHE A 94 2.15 -1.56 0.81
N SER A 95 1.25 -1.30 1.77
CA SER A 95 1.63 -0.65 3.03
C SER A 95 2.57 -1.50 3.86
N SER A 96 2.33 -2.83 3.93
CA SER A 96 3.19 -3.77 4.64
C SER A 96 4.59 -3.80 4.01
N ILE A 97 4.68 -3.97 2.70
CA ILE A 97 5.94 -4.04 1.96
C ILE A 97 6.73 -2.73 2.08
N GLN A 98 6.10 -1.58 1.86
CA GLN A 98 6.79 -0.28 1.95
C GLN A 98 7.41 -0.03 3.32
N ALA A 99 6.73 -0.42 4.39
CA ALA A 99 7.26 -0.28 5.75
C ALA A 99 8.49 -1.19 5.98
N VAL A 100 8.44 -2.44 5.48
CA VAL A 100 9.57 -3.37 5.56
C VAL A 100 10.74 -2.92 4.72
N GLU A 101 10.52 -2.46 3.48
CA GLU A 101 11.55 -1.92 2.60
C GLU A 101 12.34 -0.79 3.28
N SER A 102 11.62 0.17 3.86
CA SER A 102 12.24 1.30 4.55
C SER A 102 12.96 0.87 5.83
N SER A 103 12.35 -0.02 6.62
CA SER A 103 12.99 -0.54 7.83
C SER A 103 14.26 -1.33 7.52
N ASN A 104 14.23 -2.16 6.47
CA ASN A 104 15.38 -2.89 5.98
C ASN A 104 16.49 -1.94 5.49
N ALA A 105 16.13 -0.90 4.75
CA ALA A 105 17.08 0.12 4.28
C ALA A 105 17.75 0.87 5.44
N ILE A 106 16.99 1.23 6.47
CA ILE A 106 17.53 1.86 7.69
C ILE A 106 18.50 0.92 8.41
N ALA A 107 18.16 -0.37 8.51
CA ALA A 107 18.98 -1.35 9.24
C ALA A 107 20.23 -1.79 8.48
N THR A 108 20.16 -1.93 7.16
CA THR A 108 21.20 -2.54 6.34
C THR A 108 21.95 -1.57 5.42
N GLY A 109 21.45 -0.36 5.24
CA GLY A 109 21.93 0.61 4.25
C GLY A 109 21.54 0.26 2.80
N LYS A 110 20.71 -0.77 2.57
CA LYS A 110 20.31 -1.23 1.23
C LYS A 110 18.81 -1.06 1.02
N LEU A 111 18.42 -0.13 0.16
CA LEU A 111 17.03 0.01 -0.27
C LEU A 111 16.75 -1.03 -1.36
N GLN A 112 15.86 -1.97 -1.06
CA GLN A 112 15.40 -3.03 -1.95
C GLN A 112 13.89 -2.91 -2.17
N ARG A 113 13.40 -3.47 -3.26
CA ARG A 113 11.95 -3.60 -3.53
C ARG A 113 11.54 -5.04 -3.28
N PHE A 114 10.60 -5.22 -2.37
CA PHE A 114 10.01 -6.53 -2.09
C PHE A 114 8.67 -6.69 -2.80
N SER A 115 8.24 -7.94 -2.96
CA SER A 115 7.06 -8.32 -3.72
C SER A 115 5.77 -8.12 -2.93
N GLU A 116 4.90 -7.25 -3.39
CA GLU A 116 3.51 -7.15 -2.93
C GLU A 116 2.70 -8.37 -3.38
N GLN A 117 3.02 -8.94 -4.56
CA GLN A 117 2.34 -10.13 -5.08
C GLN A 117 2.54 -11.34 -4.15
N ASN A 118 3.71 -11.47 -3.53
CA ASN A 118 3.93 -12.51 -2.52
C ASN A 118 2.90 -12.46 -1.40
N LEU A 119 2.58 -11.26 -0.89
CA LEU A 119 1.56 -11.13 0.16
C LEU A 119 0.15 -11.40 -0.40
N VAL A 120 -0.19 -10.86 -1.57
CA VAL A 120 -1.50 -11.02 -2.20
C VAL A 120 -1.83 -12.49 -2.42
N ASP A 121 -0.86 -13.29 -2.88
CA ASP A 121 -1.06 -14.69 -3.24
C ASP A 121 -0.92 -15.66 -2.05
N CYS A 122 -0.11 -15.30 -1.05
CA CYS A 122 0.29 -16.25 -0.01
C CYS A 122 -0.43 -16.04 1.33
N VAL A 123 -0.79 -14.80 1.70
CA VAL A 123 -1.35 -14.50 3.03
C VAL A 123 -2.82 -14.97 3.12
N THR A 124 -3.01 -16.17 3.61
CA THR A 124 -4.34 -16.80 3.71
C THR A 124 -5.27 -16.18 4.76
N SER A 125 -4.72 -15.41 5.70
CA SER A 125 -5.48 -14.63 6.70
C SER A 125 -6.04 -13.31 6.15
N CYS A 126 -5.65 -12.93 4.93
CA CYS A 126 -6.18 -11.81 4.16
C CYS A 126 -7.00 -12.33 2.97
N SER A 127 -7.69 -11.43 2.27
CA SER A 127 -8.57 -11.78 1.14
C SER A 127 -8.00 -11.23 -0.19
N GLY A 128 -6.70 -11.33 -0.40
CA GLY A 128 -6.03 -10.94 -1.63
C GLY A 128 -6.43 -9.54 -2.13
N CYS A 129 -7.03 -9.46 -3.32
CA CYS A 129 -7.55 -8.23 -3.91
C CYS A 129 -8.86 -7.73 -3.29
N ALA A 130 -9.55 -8.55 -2.50
CA ALA A 130 -10.74 -8.12 -1.77
C ALA A 130 -10.42 -7.48 -0.41
N GLY A 131 -9.13 -7.37 -0.07
CA GLY A 131 -8.64 -6.61 1.07
C GLY A 131 -7.95 -7.43 2.16
N GLY A 132 -7.36 -6.74 3.11
CA GLY A 132 -6.63 -7.32 4.23
C GLY A 132 -6.16 -6.29 5.24
N LEU A 133 -5.31 -6.75 6.15
CA LEU A 133 -4.70 -5.95 7.22
C LEU A 133 -3.19 -6.20 7.25
N ILE A 134 -2.46 -5.23 7.81
CA ILE A 134 -1.00 -5.26 7.90
C ILE A 134 -0.54 -6.28 8.95
N ASP A 135 -1.16 -6.28 10.12
CA ASP A 135 -0.80 -7.18 11.23
C ASP A 135 -0.89 -8.67 10.83
N PRO A 136 -2.02 -9.17 10.27
CA PRO A 136 -2.09 -10.55 9.78
C PRO A 136 -1.09 -10.88 8.67
N ALA A 137 -0.71 -9.89 7.84
CA ALA A 137 0.32 -10.09 6.83
C ALA A 137 1.68 -10.35 7.46
N TYR A 138 2.06 -9.58 8.46
CA TYR A 138 3.33 -9.80 9.18
C TYR A 138 3.32 -11.07 10.00
N ASP A 139 2.22 -11.40 10.69
CA ASP A 139 2.07 -12.67 11.41
C ASP A 139 2.31 -13.85 10.47
N TYR A 140 1.68 -13.83 9.28
CA TYR A 140 1.87 -14.87 8.27
C TYR A 140 3.33 -14.96 7.80
N VAL A 141 3.97 -13.85 7.46
CA VAL A 141 5.36 -13.85 6.98
C VAL A 141 6.30 -14.38 8.07
N ILE A 142 6.07 -14.02 9.33
CA ILE A 142 6.90 -14.50 10.45
C ILE A 142 6.70 -16.00 10.67
N SER A 143 5.46 -16.51 10.66
CA SER A 143 5.15 -17.91 10.95
C SER A 143 5.43 -18.86 9.78
N GLU A 144 5.02 -18.47 8.57
CA GLU A 144 4.99 -19.36 7.39
C GLU A 144 6.17 -19.15 6.43
N GLN A 145 6.77 -17.95 6.43
CA GLN A 145 7.89 -17.59 5.56
C GLN A 145 9.20 -17.33 6.35
N ASN A 146 9.26 -17.76 7.60
CA ASN A 146 10.40 -17.55 8.49
C ASN A 146 10.85 -16.07 8.55
N GLY A 147 9.89 -15.16 8.49
CA GLY A 147 10.10 -13.72 8.46
C GLY A 147 10.65 -13.15 7.16
N GLN A 148 10.79 -13.95 6.11
CA GLN A 148 11.51 -13.59 4.88
C GLN A 148 10.59 -13.07 3.78
N PHE A 149 11.17 -12.25 2.89
CA PHE A 149 10.52 -11.67 1.71
C PHE A 149 11.27 -12.06 0.44
N VAL A 150 10.61 -11.96 -0.71
CA VAL A 150 11.22 -12.11 -2.04
C VAL A 150 11.27 -10.76 -2.74
N LEU A 151 12.20 -10.60 -3.70
CA LEU A 151 12.30 -9.37 -4.47
C LEU A 151 11.11 -9.20 -5.41
N GLU A 152 10.70 -7.95 -5.66
CA GLU A 152 9.65 -7.61 -6.61
C GLU A 152 10.03 -8.00 -8.04
N ASP A 153 11.32 -7.92 -8.39
CA ASP A 153 11.80 -8.32 -9.72
C ASP A 153 11.64 -9.82 -10.00
N ASP A 154 11.70 -10.66 -8.97
CA ASP A 154 11.51 -12.11 -9.08
C ASP A 154 10.03 -12.50 -9.05
N TYR A 155 9.22 -11.82 -8.23
CA TYR A 155 7.80 -12.10 -8.07
C TYR A 155 6.96 -10.84 -8.32
N LYS A 156 6.78 -10.52 -9.59
CA LYS A 156 6.19 -9.26 -10.07
C LYS A 156 4.72 -9.12 -9.72
N TYR A 157 4.32 -7.88 -9.42
CA TYR A 157 2.93 -7.55 -9.17
C TYR A 157 2.08 -7.65 -10.44
N THR A 158 0.93 -8.32 -10.33
CA THR A 158 0.02 -8.59 -11.46
C THR A 158 -1.36 -7.95 -11.30
N ALA A 159 -1.63 -7.27 -10.18
CA ALA A 159 -2.93 -6.70 -9.83
C ALA A 159 -4.09 -7.72 -9.84
N SER A 160 -3.79 -8.99 -9.60
CA SER A 160 -4.74 -10.11 -9.52
C SER A 160 -4.24 -11.14 -8.52
N GLU A 161 -5.15 -11.94 -7.97
CA GLU A 161 -4.80 -13.06 -7.11
C GLU A 161 -4.27 -14.24 -7.93
N GLY A 162 -3.28 -14.92 -7.39
CA GLY A 162 -2.68 -16.11 -7.96
C GLY A 162 -2.39 -17.18 -6.91
N THR A 163 -1.77 -18.27 -7.35
CA THR A 163 -1.26 -19.31 -6.44
C THR A 163 0.03 -18.85 -5.81
N CYS A 164 0.19 -19.07 -4.50
CA CYS A 164 1.42 -18.74 -3.76
C CYS A 164 2.63 -19.47 -4.37
N LYS A 165 3.68 -18.68 -4.71
CA LYS A 165 4.92 -19.18 -5.32
C LYS A 165 6.16 -18.86 -4.48
N PHE A 166 6.00 -18.44 -3.22
CA PHE A 166 7.12 -18.05 -2.36
C PHE A 166 8.29 -19.05 -2.38
N ALA A 167 7.98 -20.35 -2.27
CA ALA A 167 8.98 -21.41 -2.24
C ALA A 167 9.79 -21.59 -3.56
N GLN A 168 9.40 -20.92 -4.64
CA GLN A 168 10.08 -20.98 -5.94
C GLN A 168 11.19 -19.92 -6.09
N TYR A 169 11.27 -18.97 -5.17
CA TYR A 169 12.17 -17.83 -5.27
C TYR A 169 13.15 -17.78 -4.10
N THR A 170 14.27 -17.09 -4.31
CA THR A 170 15.24 -16.84 -3.25
C THR A 170 14.72 -15.74 -2.33
N ALA A 171 14.53 -16.08 -1.07
CA ALA A 171 14.11 -15.14 -0.07
C ALA A 171 15.27 -14.24 0.39
N VAL A 172 14.98 -12.95 0.57
CA VAL A 172 15.91 -11.91 0.99
C VAL A 172 15.23 -10.98 1.99
N GLY A 173 16.03 -10.33 2.86
CA GLY A 173 15.46 -9.48 3.90
C GLY A 173 14.66 -10.28 4.92
N SER A 174 14.43 -9.73 6.10
CA SER A 174 13.63 -10.44 7.10
C SER A 174 13.08 -9.52 8.17
N ILE A 175 11.96 -9.94 8.76
CA ILE A 175 11.41 -9.38 9.99
C ILE A 175 11.25 -10.49 11.03
N SER A 176 11.40 -10.16 12.30
CA SER A 176 11.16 -11.09 13.43
C SER A 176 10.09 -10.60 14.38
N LYS A 177 9.69 -9.34 14.23
CA LYS A 177 8.61 -8.67 15.01
C LYS A 177 8.22 -7.36 14.33
N TYR A 178 7.11 -6.79 14.72
CA TYR A 178 6.61 -5.50 14.23
C TYR A 178 5.95 -4.70 15.35
#